data_4dc8df0416753b107a22184236a2fb07
#
_entry.id   4dc8df0416753b107a22184236a2fb07
#
_cell.length_a   1.000
_cell.length_b   1.000
_cell.length_c   1.000
_cell.angle_alpha   90.00
_cell.angle_beta   90.00
_cell.angle_gamma   90.00
#
_symmetry.space_group_name_H-M   'P 1'
#
loop_
_entity.id
_entity.type
_entity.pdbx_description
1 polymer ?
#
loop_
_entity_poly.entity_id
_entity_poly.type
_entity_poly.pdbx_seq_one_letter_code
_entity_poly.pdbx_strand_id
1 'polypeptide(L)'
;MRHLESENGSIFQTALVFVRMNKPTIGRYKMKVSSKAIVNGEFEDKYGKRGNQFSPSGMPSYSIPFEIEDAPEGTKSFAVVLEDKDAISASGFVWTHWLISDLKRTSVAENESISATDFTQGANTWASALGKFEIEEASFYGGMAPPNNRHRYELIVYALDTVLDLPRGFRFNELYFAMQGHVLDSACVVGTYDMCGGVCLI
;
A
#
# COMPACT_ATOMS: atom_id res chain seq x y z
N MET A 1 -9.75 66.08 19.23
CA MET A 1 -8.49 66.21 18.46
C MET A 1 -7.71 64.94 18.61
N ARG A 2 -7.23 64.45 17.44
CA ARG A 2 -6.34 63.32 17.17
C ARG A 2 -6.94 61.92 17.16
N HIS A 3 -7.10 61.45 15.93
CA HIS A 3 -7.14 60.10 15.44
C HIS A 3 -5.95 59.30 15.94
N LEU A 4 -6.19 58.00 16.21
CA LEU A 4 -5.23 56.93 16.01
C LEU A 4 -5.96 55.80 15.33
N GLU A 5 -5.65 55.66 14.05
CA GLU A 5 -5.89 54.45 13.26
C GLU A 5 -4.97 53.37 13.76
N SER A 6 -5.48 52.15 13.94
CA SER A 6 -4.63 50.94 14.01
C SER A 6 -5.12 49.95 12.97
N GLU A 7 -4.43 49.96 11.85
CA GLU A 7 -4.38 48.85 10.93
C GLU A 7 -3.75 47.65 11.64
N ASN A 8 -4.33 46.50 11.49
CA ASN A 8 -3.65 45.25 11.22
C ASN A 8 -4.68 44.11 11.17
N GLY A 9 -5.37 44.03 10.05
CA GLY A 9 -6.09 42.82 9.65
C GLY A 9 -5.13 41.85 8.98
N SER A 10 -4.56 40.91 9.73
CA SER A 10 -3.86 39.77 9.18
C SER A 10 -4.87 38.80 8.59
N ILE A 11 -5.06 38.87 7.29
CA ILE A 11 -5.85 37.92 6.51
C ILE A 11 -5.04 36.64 6.41
N PHE A 12 -5.43 35.60 7.15
CA PHE A 12 -4.99 34.25 6.88
C PHE A 12 -5.54 33.81 5.53
N GLN A 13 -4.73 33.95 4.50
CA GLN A 13 -5.05 33.47 3.18
C GLN A 13 -4.81 31.94 3.18
N THR A 14 -5.86 31.19 3.46
CA THR A 14 -5.86 29.74 3.32
C THR A 14 -5.72 29.42 1.84
N ALA A 15 -4.52 29.03 1.44
CA ALA A 15 -4.28 28.55 0.09
C ALA A 15 -5.00 27.22 -0.09
N LEU A 16 -6.13 27.25 -0.77
CA LEU A 16 -6.83 26.05 -1.23
C LEU A 16 -6.00 25.43 -2.35
N VAL A 17 -5.18 24.42 -2.01
CA VAL A 17 -4.48 23.64 -3.00
C VAL A 17 -5.48 22.72 -3.67
N PHE A 18 -6.04 23.18 -4.79
CA PHE A 18 -6.75 22.30 -5.71
C PHE A 18 -5.74 21.34 -6.35
N VAL A 19 -5.72 20.10 -5.91
CA VAL A 19 -5.06 19.02 -6.66
C VAL A 19 -5.78 18.93 -8.01
N ARG A 20 -5.15 19.45 -9.03
CA ARG A 20 -5.62 19.33 -10.41
C ARG A 20 -5.46 17.87 -10.82
N MET A 21 -6.52 17.09 -10.68
CA MET A 21 -6.60 15.79 -11.34
C MET A 21 -6.62 16.06 -12.85
N ASN A 22 -5.50 15.78 -13.52
CA ASN A 22 -5.44 15.85 -14.97
C ASN A 22 -6.50 14.89 -15.54
N LYS A 23 -7.43 15.41 -16.34
CA LYS A 23 -8.40 14.58 -17.06
C LYS A 23 -7.62 13.61 -17.95
N PRO A 24 -7.95 12.31 -17.96
CA PRO A 24 -7.28 11.35 -18.84
C PRO A 24 -7.51 11.74 -20.29
N THR A 25 -6.44 11.78 -21.06
CA THR A 25 -6.47 11.95 -22.51
C THR A 25 -7.12 10.71 -23.11
N ILE A 26 -8.18 10.89 -23.90
CA ILE A 26 -8.91 9.83 -24.60
C ILE A 26 -7.92 9.03 -25.45
N GLY A 27 -7.76 7.72 -25.19
CA GLY A 27 -7.02 6.79 -26.06
C GLY A 27 -5.83 6.04 -25.42
N ARG A 28 -5.50 6.20 -24.15
CA ARG A 28 -4.44 5.40 -23.51
C ARG A 28 -5.03 4.23 -22.72
N TYR A 29 -4.44 3.05 -22.93
CA TYR A 29 -4.66 1.89 -22.10
C TYR A 29 -4.35 2.30 -20.65
N LYS A 30 -5.30 2.08 -19.75
CA LYS A 30 -5.11 2.35 -18.32
C LYS A 30 -4.19 1.26 -17.76
N MET A 31 -3.20 1.66 -16.98
CA MET A 31 -2.32 0.71 -16.28
C MET A 31 -3.16 -0.36 -15.54
N LYS A 32 -2.67 -1.60 -15.56
CA LYS A 32 -3.31 -2.74 -14.92
C LYS A 32 -2.35 -3.40 -13.95
N VAL A 33 -2.90 -3.99 -12.91
CA VAL A 33 -2.20 -4.88 -12.00
C VAL A 33 -3.00 -6.17 -11.86
N SER A 34 -2.28 -7.29 -11.86
CA SER A 34 -2.85 -8.63 -11.62
C SER A 34 -1.99 -9.42 -10.64
N SER A 35 -2.59 -10.41 -10.00
CA SER A 35 -1.87 -11.32 -9.11
C SER A 35 -2.39 -12.74 -9.28
N LYS A 36 -1.46 -13.67 -9.51
CA LYS A 36 -1.76 -15.12 -9.54
C LYS A 36 -2.09 -15.68 -8.17
N ALA A 37 -1.85 -14.90 -7.10
CA ALA A 37 -2.26 -15.25 -5.73
C ALA A 37 -3.77 -15.27 -5.55
N ILE A 38 -4.52 -14.61 -6.45
CA ILE A 38 -5.98 -14.50 -6.39
C ILE A 38 -6.60 -15.51 -7.36
N VAL A 39 -7.25 -16.51 -6.78
CA VAL A 39 -7.97 -17.56 -7.52
C VAL A 39 -9.45 -17.44 -7.20
N ASN A 40 -10.31 -17.27 -8.22
CA ASN A 40 -11.75 -17.05 -8.05
C ASN A 40 -12.12 -15.90 -7.09
N GLY A 41 -11.30 -14.84 -7.06
CA GLY A 41 -11.51 -13.67 -6.19
C GLY A 41 -11.00 -13.82 -4.75
N GLU A 42 -10.36 -14.94 -4.41
CA GLU A 42 -9.81 -15.21 -3.09
C GLU A 42 -8.29 -15.40 -3.15
N PHE A 43 -7.58 -14.89 -2.15
CA PHE A 43 -6.16 -15.21 -1.99
C PHE A 43 -6.00 -16.64 -1.47
N GLU A 44 -5.05 -17.37 -2.05
CA GLU A 44 -4.70 -18.71 -1.58
C GLU A 44 -4.17 -18.67 -0.14
N ASP A 45 -4.40 -19.75 0.59
CA ASP A 45 -4.09 -19.90 2.02
C ASP A 45 -2.64 -19.56 2.39
N LYS A 46 -1.71 -19.91 1.51
CA LYS A 46 -0.26 -19.73 1.74
C LYS A 46 0.19 -18.28 1.94
N TYR A 47 -0.60 -17.31 1.47
CA TYR A 47 -0.26 -15.87 1.57
C TYR A 47 -0.72 -15.19 2.86
N GLY A 48 -1.35 -15.93 3.75
CA GLY A 48 -1.86 -15.42 5.02
C GLY A 48 -1.68 -16.40 6.18
N LYS A 49 -2.42 -16.18 7.24
CA LYS A 49 -2.31 -16.94 8.49
C LYS A 49 -2.65 -18.44 8.35
N ARG A 50 -3.26 -18.87 7.25
CA ARG A 50 -3.51 -20.28 6.94
C ARG A 50 -2.36 -20.94 6.20
N GLY A 51 -1.32 -20.18 5.85
CA GLY A 51 -0.07 -20.69 5.29
C GLY A 51 0.82 -21.33 6.35
N ASN A 52 2.06 -21.62 5.96
CA ASN A 52 3.03 -22.30 6.79
C ASN A 52 4.39 -21.57 6.90
N GLN A 53 4.48 -20.35 6.35
CA GLN A 53 5.69 -19.52 6.47
C GLN A 53 5.38 -18.26 7.30
N PHE A 54 6.14 -18.08 8.36
CA PHE A 54 5.98 -16.97 9.30
C PHE A 54 7.33 -16.32 9.61
N SER A 55 7.30 -15.06 10.00
CA SER A 55 8.45 -14.38 10.59
C SER A 55 8.74 -14.95 11.99
N PRO A 56 9.89 -14.63 12.61
CA PRO A 56 10.22 -15.09 13.95
C PRO A 56 9.14 -14.79 15.01
N SER A 57 8.45 -13.66 14.91
CA SER A 57 7.38 -13.26 15.84
C SER A 57 5.97 -13.71 15.39
N GLY A 58 5.85 -14.49 14.30
CA GLY A 58 4.61 -15.12 13.87
C GLY A 58 3.79 -14.33 12.87
N MET A 59 4.34 -13.31 12.20
CA MET A 59 3.69 -12.64 11.06
C MET A 59 3.74 -13.54 9.83
N PRO A 60 2.61 -13.82 9.13
CA PRO A 60 2.64 -14.54 7.86
C PRO A 60 3.56 -13.82 6.87
N SER A 61 4.53 -14.51 6.26
CA SER A 61 5.60 -13.85 5.51
C SER A 61 5.78 -14.33 4.07
N TYR A 62 4.93 -15.24 3.58
CA TYR A 62 4.97 -15.73 2.21
C TYR A 62 4.30 -14.74 1.27
N SER A 63 5.09 -13.91 0.56
CA SER A 63 4.56 -12.77 -0.19
C SER A 63 3.88 -13.15 -1.49
N ILE A 64 2.84 -12.37 -1.85
CA ILE A 64 2.11 -12.52 -3.11
C ILE A 64 2.97 -12.11 -4.30
N PRO A 65 2.85 -12.79 -5.47
CA PRO A 65 3.34 -12.29 -6.75
C PRO A 65 2.39 -11.27 -7.35
N PHE A 66 2.89 -10.38 -8.21
CA PHE A 66 2.06 -9.52 -9.03
C PHE A 66 2.74 -9.10 -10.33
N GLU A 67 1.94 -8.71 -11.31
CA GLU A 67 2.39 -8.23 -12.62
C GLU A 67 1.69 -6.89 -12.93
N ILE A 68 2.44 -5.96 -13.54
CA ILE A 68 2.00 -4.63 -13.94
C ILE A 68 2.03 -4.58 -15.47
N GLU A 69 0.93 -4.17 -16.09
CA GLU A 69 0.81 -4.01 -17.54
C GLU A 69 0.44 -2.56 -17.90
N ASP A 70 0.78 -2.16 -19.10
CA ASP A 70 0.41 -0.86 -19.68
C ASP A 70 0.85 0.34 -18.83
N ALA A 71 2.03 0.26 -18.20
CA ALA A 71 2.60 1.39 -17.45
C ALA A 71 2.74 2.62 -18.34
N PRO A 72 2.36 3.83 -17.86
CA PRO A 72 2.44 5.05 -18.67
C PRO A 72 3.89 5.39 -19.04
N GLU A 73 4.03 6.03 -20.21
CA GLU A 73 5.32 6.59 -20.62
C GLU A 73 5.83 7.60 -19.59
N GLY A 74 7.12 7.59 -19.31
CA GLY A 74 7.74 8.44 -18.30
C GLY A 74 7.79 7.82 -16.90
N THR A 75 7.22 6.60 -16.72
CA THR A 75 7.37 5.87 -15.45
C THR A 75 8.84 5.57 -15.17
N LYS A 76 9.32 5.99 -13.99
CA LYS A 76 10.68 5.75 -13.50
C LYS A 76 10.72 4.70 -12.38
N SER A 77 9.65 4.62 -11.60
CA SER A 77 9.49 3.64 -10.54
C SER A 77 8.02 3.38 -10.24
N PHE A 78 7.77 2.34 -9.47
CA PHE A 78 6.45 2.06 -8.89
C PHE A 78 6.53 2.09 -7.37
N ALA A 79 5.45 2.57 -6.76
CA ALA A 79 5.15 2.34 -5.36
C ALA A 79 3.99 1.35 -5.24
N VAL A 80 4.00 0.51 -4.20
CA VAL A 80 2.99 -0.52 -3.98
C VAL A 80 2.49 -0.46 -2.54
N VAL A 81 1.17 -0.57 -2.39
CA VAL A 81 0.49 -0.67 -1.11
C VAL A 81 -0.46 -1.86 -1.15
N LEU A 82 -0.28 -2.81 -0.25
CA LEU A 82 -1.29 -3.83 0.05
C LEU A 82 -1.97 -3.44 1.34
N GLU A 83 -3.27 -3.19 1.28
CA GLU A 83 -4.03 -2.70 2.44
C GLU A 83 -5.36 -3.43 2.65
N ASP A 84 -5.83 -3.39 3.90
CA ASP A 84 -7.08 -3.96 4.39
C ASP A 84 -7.90 -2.86 5.09
N LYS A 85 -8.95 -2.38 4.42
CA LYS A 85 -9.88 -1.40 4.98
C LYS A 85 -10.94 -2.03 5.87
N ASP A 86 -11.24 -3.33 5.70
CA ASP A 86 -12.20 -4.04 6.53
C ASP A 86 -11.65 -4.24 7.95
N ALA A 87 -10.33 -4.14 8.14
CA ALA A 87 -9.67 -4.13 9.45
C ALA A 87 -10.11 -2.97 10.37
N ILE A 88 -10.66 -1.88 9.82
CA ILE A 88 -11.15 -0.73 10.61
C ILE A 88 -12.14 -1.18 11.69
N SER A 89 -12.98 -2.16 11.40
CA SER A 89 -13.96 -2.68 12.37
C SER A 89 -13.34 -3.34 13.60
N ALA A 90 -12.12 -3.87 13.48
CA ALA A 90 -11.40 -4.57 14.54
C ALA A 90 -10.26 -3.73 15.15
N SER A 91 -9.56 -2.92 14.34
CA SER A 91 -8.37 -2.17 14.76
C SER A 91 -8.60 -0.68 14.96
N GLY A 92 -9.66 -0.12 14.34
CA GLY A 92 -9.94 1.32 14.31
C GLY A 92 -9.21 2.10 13.19
N PHE A 93 -8.39 1.42 12.38
CA PHE A 93 -7.63 2.02 11.28
C PHE A 93 -7.42 1.02 10.13
N VAL A 94 -7.04 1.53 8.95
CA VAL A 94 -6.66 0.71 7.79
C VAL A 94 -5.37 -0.05 8.10
N TRP A 95 -5.35 -1.37 7.87
CA TRP A 95 -4.16 -2.18 8.07
C TRP A 95 -3.37 -2.28 6.78
N THR A 96 -2.12 -1.81 6.77
CA THR A 96 -1.21 -2.01 5.65
C THR A 96 -0.42 -3.30 5.85
N HIS A 97 -0.39 -4.11 4.79
CA HIS A 97 0.26 -5.42 4.78
C HIS A 97 1.60 -5.41 4.07
N TRP A 98 1.77 -4.56 3.06
CA TRP A 98 3.02 -4.43 2.32
C TRP A 98 3.16 -3.03 1.75
N LEU A 99 4.34 -2.44 1.94
CA LEU A 99 4.73 -1.16 1.38
C LEU A 99 6.01 -1.34 0.57
N ILE A 100 5.99 -0.91 -0.69
CA ILE A 100 7.16 -0.91 -1.57
C ILE A 100 7.34 0.49 -2.15
N SER A 101 8.59 0.96 -2.22
CA SER A 101 9.01 2.10 -3.03
C SER A 101 10.12 1.67 -3.99
N ASP A 102 10.28 2.48 -5.05
CA ASP A 102 11.39 2.40 -6.00
C ASP A 102 11.52 1.08 -6.77
N LEU A 103 10.40 0.35 -6.92
CA LEU A 103 10.32 -0.80 -7.80
C LEU A 103 10.49 -0.34 -9.26
N LYS A 104 11.50 -0.86 -9.97
CA LYS A 104 11.84 -0.46 -11.36
C LYS A 104 11.46 -1.51 -12.40
N ARG A 105 10.90 -2.61 -11.99
CA ARG A 105 10.41 -3.70 -12.86
C ARG A 105 8.89 -3.85 -12.74
N THR A 106 8.30 -4.53 -13.70
CA THR A 106 6.84 -4.67 -13.82
C THR A 106 6.30 -5.97 -13.22
N SER A 107 7.13 -6.73 -12.51
CA SER A 107 6.69 -7.95 -11.84
C SER A 107 7.46 -8.19 -10.56
N VAL A 108 6.79 -8.80 -9.60
CA VAL A 108 7.39 -9.32 -8.36
C VAL A 108 7.00 -10.80 -8.25
N ALA A 109 7.99 -11.65 -7.98
CA ALA A 109 7.77 -13.08 -7.89
C ALA A 109 7.16 -13.48 -6.54
N GLU A 110 6.63 -14.68 -6.49
CA GLU A 110 6.12 -15.30 -5.29
C GLU A 110 7.22 -15.45 -4.23
N ASN A 111 6.91 -15.14 -2.98
CA ASN A 111 7.83 -15.20 -1.82
C ASN A 111 9.09 -14.34 -1.95
N GLU A 112 9.08 -13.33 -2.80
CA GLU A 112 10.27 -12.53 -3.11
C GLU A 112 10.56 -11.45 -2.05
N SER A 113 9.56 -11.05 -1.24
CA SER A 113 9.73 -10.00 -0.23
C SER A 113 10.92 -10.24 0.69
N ILE A 114 11.19 -11.48 1.08
CA ILE A 114 12.27 -11.82 2.03
C ILE A 114 13.68 -11.76 1.42
N SER A 115 13.81 -11.78 0.08
CA SER A 115 15.09 -11.87 -0.63
C SER A 115 15.37 -10.69 -1.57
N ALA A 116 14.36 -9.89 -1.92
CA ALA A 116 14.51 -8.79 -2.85
C ALA A 116 15.40 -7.68 -2.29
N THR A 117 16.28 -7.16 -3.15
CA THR A 117 17.22 -6.07 -2.82
C THR A 117 17.15 -4.91 -3.83
N ASP A 118 16.29 -5.01 -4.84
CA ASP A 118 16.17 -4.06 -5.96
C ASP A 118 14.99 -3.08 -5.81
N PHE A 119 14.30 -3.14 -4.67
CA PHE A 119 13.30 -2.17 -4.24
C PHE A 119 13.35 -1.97 -2.72
N THR A 120 12.83 -0.86 -2.25
CA THR A 120 12.80 -0.55 -0.81
C THR A 120 11.45 -0.95 -0.20
N GLN A 121 11.47 -1.56 0.97
CA GLN A 121 10.27 -1.98 1.70
C GLN A 121 10.05 -1.14 2.95
N GLY A 122 8.81 -0.68 3.13
CA GLY A 122 8.37 0.06 4.31
C GLY A 122 7.84 -0.84 5.41
N ALA A 123 7.74 -0.28 6.62
CA ALA A 123 7.16 -0.96 7.76
C ALA A 123 5.63 -1.05 7.63
N ASN A 124 5.11 -2.26 7.59
CA ASN A 124 3.68 -2.55 7.59
C ASN A 124 3.06 -2.33 8.98
N THR A 125 1.74 -2.48 9.10
CA THR A 125 1.00 -2.15 10.32
C THR A 125 1.27 -3.11 11.50
N TRP A 126 1.91 -4.25 11.28
CA TRP A 126 2.37 -5.11 12.36
C TRP A 126 3.36 -4.37 13.30
N ALA A 127 4.06 -3.34 12.82
CA ALA A 127 4.88 -2.44 13.64
C ALA A 127 4.08 -1.30 14.32
N SER A 128 2.75 -1.42 14.42
CA SER A 128 1.92 -0.47 15.19
C SER A 128 1.88 -0.80 16.66
N ALA A 129 1.31 0.12 17.46
CA ALA A 129 1.04 -0.12 18.87
C ALA A 129 0.14 -1.35 19.14
N LEU A 130 -0.71 -1.74 18.15
CA LEU A 130 -1.54 -2.94 18.22
C LEU A 130 -0.77 -4.20 17.81
N GLY A 131 0.00 -4.14 16.73
CA GLY A 131 0.79 -5.27 16.23
C GLY A 131 2.01 -5.59 17.10
N LYS A 132 2.73 -4.56 17.56
CA LYS A 132 3.89 -4.64 18.49
C LYS A 132 5.12 -5.37 17.94
N PHE A 133 5.26 -5.45 16.62
CA PHE A 133 6.46 -6.00 15.99
C PHE A 133 7.53 -4.91 15.85
N GLU A 134 8.79 -5.31 15.82
CA GLU A 134 9.89 -4.41 15.51
C GLU A 134 9.81 -3.93 14.04
N ILE A 135 10.29 -2.72 13.79
CA ILE A 135 10.24 -2.10 12.45
C ILE A 135 10.98 -2.95 11.42
N GLU A 136 12.14 -3.49 11.78
CA GLU A 136 12.97 -4.32 10.91
C GLU A 136 12.23 -5.58 10.46
N GLU A 137 11.51 -6.24 11.35
CA GLU A 137 10.73 -7.43 11.03
C GLU A 137 9.47 -7.10 10.23
N ALA A 138 8.82 -5.98 10.52
CA ALA A 138 7.65 -5.52 9.79
C ALA A 138 7.98 -4.80 8.46
N SER A 139 9.26 -4.59 8.14
CA SER A 139 9.70 -3.99 6.87
C SER A 139 9.79 -5.03 5.73
N PHE A 140 8.78 -5.89 5.67
CA PHE A 140 8.55 -6.93 4.68
C PHE A 140 7.04 -7.07 4.42
N TYR A 141 6.68 -8.05 3.60
CA TYR A 141 5.29 -8.49 3.47
C TYR A 141 4.79 -9.07 4.79
N GLY A 142 3.64 -8.58 5.26
CA GLY A 142 2.89 -9.17 6.36
C GLY A 142 1.54 -9.68 5.86
N GLY A 143 1.36 -10.99 5.81
CA GLY A 143 0.24 -11.63 5.14
C GLY A 143 -1.11 -11.40 5.80
N MET A 144 -2.16 -11.82 5.13
CA MET A 144 -3.56 -11.67 5.54
C MET A 144 -3.84 -12.45 6.82
N ALA A 145 -4.43 -11.79 7.81
CA ALA A 145 -4.77 -12.41 9.09
C ALA A 145 -6.05 -11.79 9.70
N PRO A 146 -7.20 -11.82 8.99
CA PRO A 146 -8.42 -11.19 9.48
C PRO A 146 -8.85 -11.82 10.81
N PRO A 147 -9.23 -11.02 11.83
CA PRO A 147 -9.53 -11.54 13.17
C PRO A 147 -11.00 -11.95 13.34
N ASN A 148 -11.91 -11.46 12.52
CA ASN A 148 -13.35 -11.57 12.76
C ASN A 148 -14.14 -12.18 11.59
N ASN A 149 -13.97 -11.67 10.37
CA ASN A 149 -14.74 -12.05 9.19
C ASN A 149 -13.82 -12.18 7.98
N ARG A 150 -14.42 -12.45 6.81
CA ARG A 150 -13.77 -12.30 5.51
C ARG A 150 -13.47 -10.83 5.26
N HIS A 151 -12.22 -10.50 4.93
CA HIS A 151 -11.78 -9.16 4.57
C HIS A 151 -11.41 -9.08 3.09
N ARG A 152 -11.49 -7.87 2.53
CA ARG A 152 -11.01 -7.51 1.20
C ARG A 152 -9.66 -6.84 1.33
N TYR A 153 -8.73 -7.29 0.50
CA TYR A 153 -7.37 -6.76 0.44
C TYR A 153 -7.17 -6.11 -0.91
N GLU A 154 -6.70 -4.88 -0.90
CA GLU A 154 -6.45 -4.08 -2.10
C GLU A 154 -4.95 -3.99 -2.36
N LEU A 155 -4.47 -4.59 -3.46
CA LEU A 155 -3.12 -4.37 -3.95
C LEU A 155 -3.16 -3.19 -4.92
N ILE A 156 -2.63 -2.05 -4.50
CA ILE A 156 -2.60 -0.80 -5.24
C ILE A 156 -1.18 -0.56 -5.71
N VAL A 157 -1.01 -0.29 -7.01
CA VAL A 157 0.25 0.07 -7.64
C VAL A 157 0.15 1.49 -8.20
N TYR A 158 1.13 2.32 -7.90
CA TYR A 158 1.26 3.68 -8.40
C TYR A 158 2.47 3.76 -9.34
N ALA A 159 2.28 4.22 -10.58
CA ALA A 159 3.36 4.55 -11.50
C ALA A 159 3.84 5.97 -11.22
N LEU A 160 5.14 6.14 -11.01
CA LEU A 160 5.74 7.42 -10.62
C LEU A 160 6.70 7.94 -11.67
N ASP A 161 6.74 9.25 -11.88
CA ASP A 161 7.71 9.94 -12.73
C ASP A 161 9.06 10.20 -12.05
N THR A 162 9.26 9.64 -10.86
CA THR A 162 10.46 9.81 -10.04
C THR A 162 10.85 8.53 -9.31
N VAL A 163 12.01 8.57 -8.66
CA VAL A 163 12.45 7.64 -7.62
C VAL A 163 12.32 8.37 -6.29
N LEU A 164 11.73 7.74 -5.28
CA LEU A 164 11.42 8.40 -4.00
C LEU A 164 12.58 8.40 -3.02
N ASP A 165 13.51 7.42 -3.16
CA ASP A 165 14.70 7.25 -2.31
C ASP A 165 14.38 7.23 -0.79
N LEU A 166 13.31 6.55 -0.44
CA LEU A 166 12.89 6.38 0.96
C LEU A 166 13.78 5.37 1.68
N PRO A 167 14.11 5.58 2.96
CA PRO A 167 14.87 4.62 3.74
C PRO A 167 14.03 3.36 4.00
N ARG A 168 14.68 2.20 4.11
CA ARG A 168 13.99 0.96 4.54
C ARG A 168 13.26 1.19 5.87
N GLY A 169 12.07 0.65 6.00
CA GLY A 169 11.23 0.83 7.17
C GLY A 169 10.41 2.12 7.18
N PHE A 170 10.36 2.84 6.05
CA PHE A 170 9.48 4.00 5.91
C PHE A 170 8.02 3.61 6.24
N ARG A 171 7.23 4.58 6.71
CA ARG A 171 5.82 4.41 7.05
C ARG A 171 4.92 4.78 5.87
N PHE A 172 3.66 4.34 5.91
CA PHE A 172 2.69 4.64 4.86
C PHE A 172 2.49 6.15 4.61
N ASN A 173 2.47 6.97 5.68
CA ASN A 173 2.36 8.41 5.54
C ASN A 173 3.57 9.03 4.84
N GLU A 174 4.78 8.51 5.05
CA GLU A 174 5.99 8.98 4.37
C GLU A 174 5.92 8.65 2.89
N LEU A 175 5.52 7.41 2.53
CA LEU A 175 5.26 7.02 1.14
C LEU A 175 4.20 7.92 0.49
N TYR A 176 3.07 8.12 1.18
CA TYR A 176 1.96 8.93 0.69
C TYR A 176 2.41 10.37 0.37
N PHE A 177 3.13 11.02 1.28
CA PHE A 177 3.61 12.38 1.05
C PHE A 177 4.70 12.46 -0.01
N ALA A 178 5.61 11.47 -0.07
CA ALA A 178 6.66 11.43 -1.10
C ALA A 178 6.09 11.24 -2.52
N MET A 179 4.97 10.53 -2.68
CA MET A 179 4.32 10.34 -3.98
C MET A 179 3.55 11.56 -4.49
N GLN A 180 3.26 12.57 -3.63
CA GLN A 180 2.42 13.71 -4.03
C GLN A 180 3.04 14.49 -5.18
N GLY A 181 2.26 14.66 -6.26
CA GLY A 181 2.69 15.35 -7.48
C GLY A 181 3.48 14.49 -8.45
N HIS A 182 3.82 13.24 -8.10
CA HIS A 182 4.63 12.33 -8.89
C HIS A 182 3.85 11.14 -9.49
N VAL A 183 2.57 10.97 -9.15
CA VAL A 183 1.76 9.86 -9.65
C VAL A 183 1.28 10.13 -11.08
N LEU A 184 1.70 9.28 -12.02
CA LEU A 184 1.27 9.30 -13.42
C LEU A 184 -0.02 8.52 -13.64
N ASP A 185 -0.16 7.35 -13.01
CA ASP A 185 -1.36 6.49 -13.05
C ASP A 185 -1.34 5.54 -11.85
N SER A 186 -2.48 4.88 -11.61
CA SER A 186 -2.59 3.86 -10.59
C SER A 186 -3.53 2.73 -11.02
N ALA A 187 -3.25 1.52 -10.54
CA ALA A 187 -4.08 0.34 -10.72
C ALA A 187 -4.28 -0.40 -9.41
N CYS A 188 -5.41 -1.09 -9.30
CA CYS A 188 -5.74 -1.87 -8.11
C CYS A 188 -6.31 -3.23 -8.51
N VAL A 189 -5.90 -4.28 -7.81
CA VAL A 189 -6.55 -5.59 -7.83
C VAL A 189 -6.99 -5.95 -6.42
N VAL A 190 -8.19 -6.55 -6.31
CA VAL A 190 -8.82 -6.87 -5.04
C VAL A 190 -8.98 -8.39 -4.92
N GLY A 191 -8.60 -8.92 -3.78
CA GLY A 191 -8.91 -10.30 -3.40
C GLY A 191 -9.46 -10.35 -1.99
N THR A 192 -10.15 -11.43 -1.66
CA THR A 192 -10.65 -11.68 -0.31
C THR A 192 -9.80 -12.74 0.40
N TYR A 193 -9.82 -12.71 1.72
CA TYR A 193 -9.22 -13.76 2.55
C TYR A 193 -10.08 -13.96 3.81
N ASP A 194 -10.35 -15.20 4.16
CA ASP A 194 -11.24 -15.52 5.27
C ASP A 194 -10.44 -15.85 6.55
N MET A 195 -11.10 -15.68 7.68
CA MET A 195 -10.56 -16.07 8.99
C MET A 195 -10.33 -17.58 9.05
N CYS A 196 -11.27 -18.38 8.51
CA CYS A 196 -11.24 -19.84 8.46
C CYS A 196 -11.10 -20.31 7.01
N GLY A 197 -10.27 -21.32 6.75
CA GLY A 197 -10.25 -22.01 5.47
C GLY A 197 -11.49 -22.90 5.30
N GLY A 198 -12.28 -22.62 4.25
CA GLY A 198 -13.52 -23.37 4.01
C GLY A 198 -14.69 -22.94 4.92
N VAL A 199 -15.88 -23.45 4.64
CA VAL A 199 -17.14 -23.06 5.27
C VAL A 199 -17.02 -22.96 6.79
N CYS A 200 -16.99 -21.72 7.34
CA CYS A 200 -17.33 -21.50 8.73
C CYS A 200 -18.81 -21.89 8.89
N LEU A 201 -19.08 -23.08 9.39
CA LEU A 201 -20.40 -23.43 9.89
C LEU A 201 -20.66 -22.55 11.12
N ILE A 202 -21.56 -21.59 10.97
CA ILE A 202 -22.14 -20.81 12.08
C ILE A 202 -23.04 -21.71 12.87
#